data_9813cab800e22ed502e8ec378a387b9c
#
_entry.id   9813cab800e22ed502e8ec378a387b9c
#
_cell.length_a   1.000
_cell.length_b   1.000
_cell.length_c   1.000
_cell.angle_alpha   90.00
_cell.angle_beta   90.00
_cell.angle_gamma   90.00
#
_symmetry.space_group_name_H-M   'P 1'
#
loop_
_entity.id
_entity.type
_entity.pdbx_description
1 polymer ?
#
loop_
_entity_poly.entity_id
_entity_poly.type
_entity_poly.pdbx_seq_one_letter_code
_entity_poly.pdbx_strand_id
1 'polypeptide(L)'
;MKTKTELKIKEGYMPFRGYKTYYRIVGSDKMGKKGIIPIVMIHGGPGSTHNYFEIFDEMIEDRPIITYDQIGCGKSGAYDRADLFNMDVWMEELQAIRDYLKLEELIILGQSWGGMLLLQYMVDKEPKGVKGIVLASTLPAS
;
A
#
# COMPACT_ATOMS: atom_id res chain seq x y z
N MET A 1 10.19 -22.75 1.84
CA MET A 1 9.36 -21.64 1.32
C MET A 1 7.96 -22.13 1.04
N LYS A 2 6.95 -21.38 1.49
CA LYS A 2 5.57 -21.74 1.21
C LYS A 2 5.22 -21.44 -0.24
N THR A 3 4.37 -22.26 -0.82
CA THR A 3 3.81 -21.93 -2.12
C THR A 3 2.73 -20.85 -1.95
N LYS A 4 2.36 -20.20 -3.04
CA LYS A 4 1.32 -19.17 -2.99
C LYS A 4 0.00 -19.73 -2.46
N THR A 5 -0.31 -20.98 -2.73
CA THR A 5 -1.55 -21.62 -2.28
C THR A 5 -1.59 -21.85 -0.76
N GLU A 6 -0.43 -21.82 -0.10
CA GLU A 6 -0.34 -21.99 1.34
C GLU A 6 -0.44 -20.69 2.10
N LEU A 7 -0.38 -19.56 1.41
CA LEU A 7 -0.48 -18.25 2.04
C LEU A 7 -1.94 -17.88 2.30
N LYS A 8 -2.17 -17.26 3.46
CA LYS A 8 -3.50 -16.73 3.78
C LYS A 8 -3.64 -15.36 3.14
N ILE A 9 -4.62 -15.23 2.27
CA ILE A 9 -4.85 -13.98 1.54
C ILE A 9 -6.21 -13.45 1.88
N LYS A 10 -6.27 -12.16 2.20
CA LYS A 10 -7.52 -11.45 2.44
C LYS A 10 -7.61 -10.27 1.48
N GLU A 11 -8.74 -10.14 0.83
CA GLU A 11 -9.02 -9.00 -0.05
C GLU A 11 -10.22 -8.23 0.48
N GLY A 12 -10.28 -6.95 0.19
CA GLY A 12 -11.41 -6.16 0.62
C GLY A 12 -11.41 -4.79 -0.03
N TYR A 13 -12.40 -4.02 0.34
CA TYR A 13 -12.58 -2.65 -0.14
C TYR A 13 -12.75 -1.73 1.06
N MET A 14 -11.96 -0.68 1.07
CA MET A 14 -12.05 0.36 2.09
C MET A 14 -12.87 1.52 1.54
N PRO A 15 -13.91 1.98 2.27
CA PRO A 15 -14.62 3.20 1.84
C PRO A 15 -13.67 4.38 1.86
N PHE A 16 -13.65 5.15 0.79
CA PHE A 16 -12.79 6.32 0.70
C PHE A 16 -13.44 7.36 -0.21
N ARG A 17 -13.74 8.54 0.33
CA ARG A 17 -14.33 9.67 -0.39
C ARG A 17 -15.56 9.32 -1.21
N GLY A 18 -16.43 8.44 -0.68
CA GLY A 18 -17.63 8.00 -1.38
C GLY A 18 -17.40 6.88 -2.40
N TYR A 19 -16.17 6.47 -2.55
CA TYR A 19 -15.77 5.37 -3.42
C TYR A 19 -15.17 4.25 -2.58
N LYS A 20 -14.52 3.29 -3.21
CA LYS A 20 -13.90 2.16 -2.52
C LYS A 20 -12.48 1.98 -3.00
N THR A 21 -11.58 1.75 -2.06
CA THR A 21 -10.19 1.44 -2.35
C THR A 21 -9.99 -0.06 -2.14
N TYR A 22 -9.58 -0.75 -3.18
CA TYR A 22 -9.29 -2.18 -3.10
C TYR A 22 -7.96 -2.40 -2.40
N TYR A 23 -7.92 -3.39 -1.49
CA TYR A 23 -6.68 -3.80 -0.85
C TYR A 23 -6.57 -5.31 -0.80
N ARG A 24 -5.35 -5.79 -0.63
CA ARG A 24 -5.03 -7.21 -0.55
C ARG A 24 -3.97 -7.41 0.52
N ILE A 25 -4.19 -8.37 1.39
CA ILE A 25 -3.25 -8.70 2.46
C ILE A 25 -2.79 -10.14 2.25
N VAL A 26 -1.51 -10.33 2.00
CA VAL A 26 -0.89 -11.66 1.95
C VAL A 26 -0.28 -11.91 3.32
N GLY A 27 -0.54 -13.09 3.89
CA GLY A 27 -0.14 -13.38 5.26
C GLY A 27 -1.09 -12.77 6.27
N SER A 28 -2.37 -12.72 5.96
CA SER A 28 -3.38 -12.08 6.81
C SER A 28 -3.49 -12.72 8.20
N ASP A 29 -3.12 -13.98 8.33
CA ASP A 29 -3.11 -14.66 9.62
C ASP A 29 -2.06 -14.09 10.58
N LYS A 30 -1.12 -13.30 10.08
CA LYS A 30 -0.07 -12.68 10.90
C LYS A 30 -0.41 -11.23 11.29
N MET A 31 -1.56 -10.71 10.82
CA MET A 31 -1.96 -9.36 11.16
C MET A 31 -2.26 -9.24 12.66
N GLY A 32 -1.80 -8.13 13.25
CA GLY A 32 -2.05 -7.83 14.65
C GLY A 32 -1.26 -8.65 15.65
N LYS A 33 -0.34 -9.48 15.20
CA LYS A 33 0.49 -10.28 16.10
C LYS A 33 1.65 -9.47 16.63
N LYS A 34 1.90 -9.60 17.92
CA LYS A 34 2.96 -8.86 18.60
C LYS A 34 4.32 -9.19 17.99
N GLY A 35 5.11 -8.16 17.75
CA GLY A 35 6.46 -8.33 17.23
C GLY A 35 6.54 -8.50 15.71
N ILE A 36 5.40 -8.52 15.03
CA ILE A 36 5.37 -8.65 13.59
C ILE A 36 4.97 -7.31 12.99
N ILE A 37 5.85 -6.75 12.17
CA ILE A 37 5.62 -5.44 11.53
C ILE A 37 5.24 -5.66 10.07
N PRO A 38 4.03 -5.27 9.65
CA PRO A 38 3.61 -5.46 8.27
C PRO A 38 4.29 -4.49 7.31
N ILE A 39 4.27 -4.85 6.03
CA ILE A 39 4.77 -4.00 4.95
C ILE A 39 3.59 -3.55 4.11
N VAL A 40 3.50 -2.24 3.86
CA VAL A 40 2.57 -1.68 2.89
C VAL A 40 3.38 -1.32 1.64
N MET A 41 2.92 -1.80 0.49
CA MET A 41 3.59 -1.53 -0.79
C MET A 41 2.74 -0.57 -1.61
N ILE A 42 3.34 0.51 -2.06
CA ILE A 42 2.68 1.53 -2.89
C ILE A 42 3.14 1.31 -4.33
N HIS A 43 2.18 1.01 -5.22
CA HIS A 43 2.50 0.75 -6.63
C HIS A 43 2.97 2.02 -7.34
N GLY A 44 3.69 1.81 -8.43
CA GLY A 44 4.23 2.91 -9.22
C GLY A 44 3.20 3.53 -10.14
N GLY A 45 3.42 4.80 -10.45
CA GLY A 45 2.65 5.57 -11.41
C GLY A 45 1.16 5.67 -11.14
N PRO A 46 0.57 6.87 -11.19
CA PRO A 46 -0.89 6.92 -11.13
C PRO A 46 -1.41 6.17 -12.36
N GLY A 47 -2.34 5.23 -12.15
CA GLY A 47 -2.85 4.41 -13.24
C GLY A 47 -2.30 2.99 -13.27
N SER A 48 -1.23 2.72 -12.53
CA SER A 48 -0.76 1.35 -12.33
C SER A 48 -1.55 0.69 -11.21
N THR A 49 -1.37 -0.62 -11.07
CA THR A 49 -2.08 -1.38 -10.06
C THR A 49 -1.12 -2.19 -9.20
N HIS A 50 -1.66 -2.76 -8.13
CA HIS A 50 -0.90 -3.60 -7.21
C HIS A 50 -0.33 -4.88 -7.84
N ASN A 51 -0.82 -5.30 -9.00
CA ASN A 51 -0.43 -6.57 -9.61
C ASN A 51 1.08 -6.71 -9.74
N TYR A 52 1.76 -5.59 -9.85
CA TYR A 52 3.20 -5.56 -9.96
C TYR A 52 3.90 -6.21 -8.76
N PHE A 53 3.28 -6.15 -7.60
CA PHE A 53 3.89 -6.65 -6.37
C PHE A 53 3.58 -8.12 -6.09
N GLU A 54 2.71 -8.75 -6.83
CA GLU A 54 2.33 -10.13 -6.53
C GLU A 54 3.50 -11.10 -6.61
N ILE A 55 4.50 -10.75 -7.40
CA ILE A 55 5.70 -11.56 -7.51
C ILE A 55 6.46 -11.66 -6.18
N PHE A 56 6.31 -10.66 -5.31
CA PHE A 56 7.00 -10.65 -4.03
C PHE A 56 6.26 -11.42 -2.95
N ASP A 57 5.00 -11.78 -3.19
CA ASP A 57 4.17 -12.44 -2.19
C ASP A 57 4.77 -13.75 -1.69
N GLU A 58 5.45 -14.47 -2.58
CA GLU A 58 6.07 -15.75 -2.23
C GLU A 58 7.45 -15.60 -1.61
N MET A 59 8.00 -14.41 -1.65
CA MET A 59 9.35 -14.15 -1.16
C MET A 59 9.39 -13.66 0.28
N ILE A 60 8.29 -13.12 0.76
CA ILE A 60 8.22 -12.56 2.12
C ILE A 60 7.16 -13.33 2.89
N GLU A 61 7.61 -14.25 3.75
CA GLU A 61 6.71 -15.14 4.47
C GLU A 61 6.54 -14.80 5.94
N ASP A 62 7.40 -13.94 6.46
CA ASP A 62 7.47 -13.70 7.91
C ASP A 62 6.54 -12.59 8.40
N ARG A 63 5.89 -11.87 7.51
CA ARG A 63 5.04 -10.75 7.87
C ARG A 63 3.94 -10.51 6.83
N PRO A 64 2.86 -9.82 7.24
CA PRO A 64 1.82 -9.46 6.27
C PRO A 64 2.35 -8.47 5.25
N ILE A 65 1.91 -8.63 4.01
CA ILE A 65 2.22 -7.71 2.92
C ILE A 65 0.89 -7.14 2.45
N ILE A 66 0.76 -5.84 2.52
CA ILE A 66 -0.47 -5.15 2.15
C ILE A 66 -0.22 -4.35 0.89
N THR A 67 -1.06 -4.56 -0.10
CA THR A 67 -1.06 -3.76 -1.33
C THR A 67 -2.45 -3.17 -1.52
N TYR A 68 -2.54 -2.06 -2.21
CA TYR A 68 -3.84 -1.47 -2.52
C TYR A 68 -3.76 -0.80 -3.89
N ASP A 69 -4.91 -0.70 -4.54
CA ASP A 69 -5.03 0.03 -5.79
C ASP A 69 -5.45 1.46 -5.47
N GLN A 70 -4.64 2.43 -5.87
CA GLN A 70 -4.92 3.82 -5.60
C GLN A 70 -6.24 4.23 -6.26
N ILE A 71 -6.88 5.25 -5.65
CA ILE A 71 -8.15 5.75 -6.17
C ILE A 71 -8.06 6.02 -7.67
N GLY A 72 -9.06 5.56 -8.41
CA GLY A 72 -9.08 5.68 -9.87
C GLY A 72 -8.25 4.65 -10.61
N CYS A 73 -7.67 3.65 -9.91
CA CYS A 73 -6.79 2.66 -10.51
C CYS A 73 -7.27 1.25 -10.22
N GLY A 74 -6.98 0.32 -11.13
CA GLY A 74 -7.23 -1.09 -10.92
C GLY A 74 -8.66 -1.40 -10.51
N LYS A 75 -8.82 -1.99 -9.34
CA LYS A 75 -10.12 -2.36 -8.80
C LYS A 75 -10.76 -1.29 -7.93
N SER A 76 -10.09 -0.15 -7.74
CA SER A 76 -10.64 0.97 -6.98
C SER A 76 -11.47 1.86 -7.90
N GLY A 77 -12.45 2.56 -7.32
CA GLY A 77 -13.38 3.38 -8.11
C GLY A 77 -12.87 4.77 -8.42
N ALA A 78 -13.78 5.62 -8.90
CA ALA A 78 -13.54 7.04 -9.20
C ALA A 78 -12.72 7.29 -10.46
N TYR A 79 -12.87 6.44 -11.49
CA TYR A 79 -12.09 6.56 -12.72
C TYR A 79 -12.32 7.87 -13.47
N ASP A 80 -13.46 8.49 -13.29
CA ASP A 80 -13.85 9.72 -13.98
C ASP A 80 -13.66 10.98 -13.11
N ARG A 81 -13.01 10.84 -11.97
CA ARG A 81 -12.86 11.93 -11.00
C ARG A 81 -11.43 12.44 -10.98
N ALA A 82 -11.04 13.11 -12.07
CA ALA A 82 -9.68 13.67 -12.17
C ALA A 82 -9.35 14.65 -11.05
N ASP A 83 -10.35 15.28 -10.47
CA ASP A 83 -10.16 16.20 -9.35
C ASP A 83 -9.63 15.51 -8.09
N LEU A 84 -9.76 14.19 -8.01
CA LEU A 84 -9.23 13.41 -6.89
C LEU A 84 -7.82 12.88 -7.15
N PHE A 85 -7.25 13.16 -8.33
CA PHE A 85 -5.93 12.64 -8.71
C PHE A 85 -4.88 13.68 -8.38
N ASN A 86 -4.55 13.79 -7.10
CA ASN A 86 -3.54 14.72 -6.64
C ASN A 86 -2.84 14.17 -5.39
N MET A 87 -1.69 14.75 -5.08
CA MET A 87 -0.86 14.25 -3.99
C MET A 87 -1.57 14.26 -2.63
N ASP A 88 -2.34 15.30 -2.35
CA ASP A 88 -3.04 15.39 -1.06
C ASP A 88 -4.03 14.24 -0.88
N VAL A 89 -4.79 13.91 -1.92
CA VAL A 89 -5.75 12.80 -1.87
C VAL A 89 -5.01 11.47 -1.76
N TRP A 90 -3.92 11.29 -2.48
CA TRP A 90 -3.14 10.05 -2.41
C TRP A 90 -2.50 9.84 -1.04
N MET A 91 -2.03 10.91 -0.40
CA MET A 91 -1.51 10.82 0.97
C MET A 91 -2.63 10.52 1.96
N GLU A 92 -3.80 11.12 1.75
CA GLU A 92 -4.98 10.84 2.56
C GLU A 92 -5.38 9.36 2.46
N GLU A 93 -5.33 8.81 1.25
CA GLU A 93 -5.66 7.40 1.03
C GLU A 93 -4.68 6.48 1.73
N LEU A 94 -3.40 6.78 1.66
CA LEU A 94 -2.38 6.00 2.37
C LEU A 94 -2.64 6.02 3.88
N GLN A 95 -2.93 7.20 4.44
CA GLN A 95 -3.25 7.30 5.86
C GLN A 95 -4.54 6.55 6.18
N ALA A 96 -5.52 6.61 5.28
CA ALA A 96 -6.78 5.91 5.48
C ALA A 96 -6.59 4.39 5.52
N ILE A 97 -5.74 3.84 4.68
CA ILE A 97 -5.41 2.40 4.70
C ILE A 97 -4.77 2.04 6.04
N ARG A 98 -3.85 2.87 6.54
CA ARG A 98 -3.26 2.63 7.85
C ARG A 98 -4.31 2.57 8.95
N ASP A 99 -5.22 3.56 8.94
CA ASP A 99 -6.24 3.66 9.98
C ASP A 99 -7.26 2.52 9.85
N TYR A 100 -7.69 2.24 8.64
CA TYR A 100 -8.69 1.20 8.39
C TYR A 100 -8.18 -0.19 8.79
N LEU A 101 -6.94 -0.48 8.52
CA LEU A 101 -6.31 -1.76 8.84
C LEU A 101 -5.59 -1.75 10.18
N LYS A 102 -5.66 -0.62 10.92
CA LYS A 102 -5.07 -0.47 12.25
C LYS A 102 -3.58 -0.75 12.27
N LEU A 103 -2.87 -0.19 11.31
CA LEU A 103 -1.43 -0.36 11.16
C LEU A 103 -0.68 0.70 11.95
N GLU A 104 -0.55 0.51 13.26
CA GLU A 104 0.16 1.45 14.12
C GLU A 104 1.64 1.48 13.80
N GLU A 105 2.22 0.31 13.55
CA GLU A 105 3.62 0.17 13.15
C GLU A 105 3.68 -0.53 11.79
N LEU A 106 4.49 -0.03 10.88
CA LEU A 106 4.60 -0.59 9.54
C LEU A 106 5.92 -0.19 8.91
N ILE A 107 6.27 -0.94 7.86
CA ILE A 107 7.31 -0.58 6.92
C ILE A 107 6.58 -0.22 5.63
N ILE A 108 7.01 0.81 4.93
CA ILE A 108 6.38 1.21 3.67
C ILE A 108 7.40 1.08 2.55
N LEU A 109 7.02 0.37 1.50
CA LEU A 109 7.81 0.25 0.29
C LEU A 109 7.12 1.01 -0.83
N GLY A 110 7.81 1.96 -1.43
CA GLY A 110 7.31 2.71 -2.57
C GLY A 110 8.08 2.35 -3.82
N GLN A 111 7.38 1.95 -4.87
CA GLN A 111 7.97 1.54 -6.12
C GLN A 111 7.77 2.62 -7.17
N SER A 112 8.85 3.11 -7.77
CA SER A 112 8.82 4.15 -8.80
C SER A 112 8.06 5.39 -8.30
N TRP A 113 6.97 5.78 -8.95
CA TRP A 113 6.15 6.92 -8.52
C TRP A 113 5.64 6.75 -7.08
N GLY A 114 5.38 5.51 -6.68
CA GLY A 114 4.99 5.22 -5.29
C GLY A 114 6.03 5.66 -4.28
N GLY A 115 7.30 5.66 -4.67
CA GLY A 115 8.37 6.18 -3.83
C GLY A 115 8.27 7.69 -3.63
N MET A 116 7.82 8.41 -4.65
CA MET A 116 7.61 9.85 -4.54
C MET A 116 6.47 10.15 -3.56
N LEU A 117 5.37 9.40 -3.66
CA LEU A 117 4.25 9.51 -2.74
C LEU A 117 4.71 9.25 -1.31
N LEU A 118 5.49 8.18 -1.12
CA LEU A 118 5.99 7.82 0.19
C LEU A 118 6.85 8.94 0.79
N LEU A 119 7.77 9.47 0.01
CA LEU A 119 8.65 10.55 0.49
C LEU A 119 7.84 11.80 0.87
N GLN A 120 6.86 12.16 0.04
CA GLN A 120 6.02 13.32 0.33
C GLN A 120 5.20 13.09 1.60
N TYR A 121 4.68 11.87 1.77
CA TYR A 121 3.93 11.50 2.97
C TYR A 121 4.80 11.65 4.22
N MET A 122 6.05 11.17 4.15
CA MET A 122 6.97 11.26 5.29
C MET A 122 7.29 12.72 5.65
N VAL A 123 7.48 13.56 4.64
CA VAL A 123 7.84 14.96 4.85
C VAL A 123 6.64 15.77 5.35
N ASP A 124 5.50 15.62 4.70
CA ASP A 124 4.33 16.48 4.99
C ASP A 124 3.58 16.06 6.25
N LYS A 125 3.47 14.77 6.49
CA LYS A 125 2.62 14.26 7.58
C LYS A 125 3.42 13.87 8.82
N GLU A 126 4.73 13.71 8.69
CA GLU A 126 5.60 13.27 9.80
C GLU A 126 4.96 12.11 10.56
N PRO A 127 4.57 11.04 9.87
CA PRO A 127 3.77 9.98 10.48
C PRO A 127 4.55 9.22 11.55
N LYS A 128 3.83 8.84 12.60
CA LYS A 128 4.42 8.01 13.64
C LYS A 128 4.26 6.54 13.28
N GLY A 129 5.12 5.70 13.81
CA GLY A 129 5.00 4.26 13.64
C GLY A 129 5.60 3.69 12.38
N VAL A 130 6.15 4.53 11.51
CA VAL A 130 6.84 4.04 10.31
C VAL A 130 8.24 3.59 10.73
N LYS A 131 8.46 2.28 10.75
CA LYS A 131 9.70 1.69 11.25
C LYS A 131 10.79 1.62 10.20
N GLY A 132 10.44 1.76 8.94
CA GLY A 132 11.40 1.79 7.86
C GLY A 132 10.72 2.13 6.56
N ILE A 133 11.50 2.59 5.59
CA ILE A 133 11.02 2.83 4.25
C ILE A 133 11.97 2.15 3.27
N VAL A 134 11.40 1.67 2.17
CA VAL A 134 12.16 1.08 1.08
C VAL A 134 11.75 1.78 -0.21
N LEU A 135 12.72 2.27 -0.95
CA LEU A 135 12.48 2.95 -2.23
C LEU A 135 12.99 2.03 -3.33
N ALA A 136 12.07 1.41 -4.06
CA ALA A 136 12.42 0.45 -5.09
C ALA A 136 12.23 1.08 -6.47
N SER A 137 13.31 1.15 -7.25
CA SER A 137 13.28 1.73 -8.60
C SER A 137 12.65 3.12 -8.63
N THR A 138 12.85 3.88 -7.55
CA THR A 138 12.34 5.25 -7.48
C THR A 138 13.07 6.08 -8.56
N LEU A 139 12.28 6.80 -9.32
CA LEU A 139 12.81 7.52 -10.45
C LEU A 139 13.75 8.63 -10.02
N PRO A 140 14.93 8.70 -10.63
CA PRO A 140 15.72 9.92 -10.49
C PRO A 140 14.99 11.04 -11.22
N ALA A 141 15.26 12.24 -10.82
CA ALA A 141 14.75 13.40 -11.51
C ALA A 141 15.49 13.49 -12.85
N SER A 142 14.85 13.09 -13.88
CA SER A 142 15.47 13.16 -15.19
C SER A 142 14.48 13.64 -16.22
#